data_b5bd3d724cded612d6eaf8aeb01be2c9
#
_entry.id   b5bd3d724cded612d6eaf8aeb01be2c9
#
_cell.length_a   1.000
_cell.length_b   1.000
_cell.length_c   1.000
_cell.angle_alpha   90.00
_cell.angle_beta   90.00
_cell.angle_gamma   90.00
#
_symmetry.space_group_name_H-M   'P 1'
#
loop_
_entity.id
_entity.type
_entity.pdbx_description
1 polymer ?
#
loop_
_entity_poly.entity_id
_entity_poly.type
_entity_poly.pdbx_seq_one_letter_code
_entity_poly.pdbx_strand_id
1 'polypeptide(L)'
;QLDDWYVRNSLGQMVKFSSFASGRWTYGSPKLERYDGVPSIEILGSPAPGEATGTAMEAMEEIAQKLPAGFGYEWTGLSYEERKSGSQTGVLYAGSLIVVFLCLAALYESWSIPAAVLLVVPLGVVGAVLATYLRGLDNDVYFQVGLLTTIGLSAKNAILIVEFAKAHFEAGKGLAEAAAIAARERLRPILMTSLAFMLGVAPLAISTGAGSGGQNAIGTGVLGGMLSATVLAILLVPVFFVVVLRLFRVKRLDHQERHSVAVYQPAAGE
;
A
#
# COMPACT_ATOMS: atom_id res chain seq x y z
N GLN A 1 -13.14 0.02 -54.82
CA GLN A 1 -13.12 0.98 -53.68
C GLN A 1 -13.49 2.39 -54.15
N LEU A 2 -12.68 3.15 -54.95
CA LEU A 2 -13.15 4.39 -55.58
C LEU A 2 -14.12 4.12 -56.72
N ASP A 3 -14.03 2.95 -57.35
CA ASP A 3 -14.93 2.49 -58.41
C ASP A 3 -16.33 2.12 -57.93
N ASP A 4 -16.48 1.90 -56.62
CA ASP A 4 -17.76 1.54 -56.01
C ASP A 4 -18.58 2.76 -55.58
N TRP A 5 -18.00 3.97 -55.69
CA TRP A 5 -18.67 5.22 -55.30
C TRP A 5 -19.12 5.99 -56.52
N TYR A 6 -20.35 6.51 -56.45
CA TYR A 6 -20.97 7.29 -57.52
C TYR A 6 -21.37 8.66 -56.99
N VAL A 7 -21.15 9.69 -57.83
CA VAL A 7 -21.57 11.07 -57.54
C VAL A 7 -22.52 11.52 -58.65
N ARG A 8 -23.56 12.24 -58.30
CA ARG A 8 -24.53 12.78 -59.24
C ARG A 8 -23.96 14.04 -59.91
N ASN A 9 -23.90 14.08 -61.22
CA ASN A 9 -23.49 15.25 -62.01
C ASN A 9 -24.61 16.31 -62.07
N SER A 10 -24.31 17.48 -62.66
CA SER A 10 -25.28 18.57 -62.80
C SER A 10 -26.49 18.23 -63.74
N LEU A 11 -26.38 17.18 -64.55
CA LEU A 11 -27.44 16.66 -65.38
C LEU A 11 -28.26 15.55 -64.70
N GLY A 12 -28.01 15.26 -63.40
CA GLY A 12 -28.71 14.23 -62.66
C GLY A 12 -28.24 12.80 -62.89
N GLN A 13 -27.22 12.57 -63.72
CA GLN A 13 -26.67 11.24 -64.01
C GLN A 13 -25.65 10.81 -62.97
N MET A 14 -25.60 9.51 -62.67
CA MET A 14 -24.63 8.92 -61.75
C MET A 14 -23.30 8.66 -62.48
N VAL A 15 -22.23 9.28 -62.01
CA VAL A 15 -20.87 9.15 -62.55
C VAL A 15 -19.97 8.50 -61.51
N LYS A 16 -19.17 7.53 -61.92
CA LYS A 16 -18.19 6.88 -61.05
C LYS A 16 -17.14 7.86 -60.53
N PHE A 17 -16.77 7.73 -59.25
CA PHE A 17 -15.76 8.61 -58.68
C PHE A 17 -14.41 8.50 -59.36
N SER A 18 -14.05 7.31 -59.86
CA SER A 18 -12.83 7.03 -60.61
C SER A 18 -12.73 7.72 -61.96
N SER A 19 -13.85 8.26 -62.55
CA SER A 19 -13.81 8.98 -63.83
C SER A 19 -13.24 10.39 -63.74
N PHE A 20 -13.19 11.00 -62.52
CA PHE A 20 -12.64 12.35 -62.30
C PHE A 20 -11.64 12.43 -61.20
N ALA A 21 -11.40 11.34 -60.42
CA ALA A 21 -10.46 11.28 -59.33
C ALA A 21 -9.59 10.03 -59.41
N SER A 22 -8.33 10.15 -59.09
CA SER A 22 -7.40 9.04 -58.92
C SER A 22 -6.93 8.99 -57.48
N GLY A 23 -6.94 7.80 -56.85
CA GLY A 23 -6.48 7.59 -55.48
C GLY A 23 -5.04 7.04 -55.44
N ARG A 24 -4.25 7.55 -54.56
CA ARG A 24 -2.95 6.93 -54.17
C ARG A 24 -2.87 6.74 -52.68
N TRP A 25 -2.31 5.65 -52.27
CA TRP A 25 -2.04 5.42 -50.86
C TRP A 25 -0.89 6.33 -50.39
N THR A 26 -1.10 7.04 -49.30
CA THR A 26 -0.07 7.84 -48.64
C THR A 26 -0.12 7.57 -47.15
N TYR A 27 1.01 7.72 -46.49
CA TYR A 27 1.07 7.70 -45.02
C TYR A 27 0.79 9.12 -44.52
N GLY A 28 -0.04 9.21 -43.49
CA GLY A 28 -0.33 10.47 -42.82
C GLY A 28 -0.76 10.20 -41.39
N SER A 29 -0.64 11.18 -40.53
CA SER A 29 -1.14 11.07 -39.16
C SER A 29 -2.67 10.95 -39.19
N PRO A 30 -3.25 9.89 -38.61
CA PRO A 30 -4.71 9.70 -38.56
C PRO A 30 -5.40 10.78 -37.70
N LYS A 31 -4.68 11.37 -36.78
CA LYS A 31 -5.16 12.38 -35.82
C LYS A 31 -4.06 13.42 -35.59
N LEU A 32 -4.43 14.69 -35.66
CA LEU A 32 -3.57 15.79 -35.29
C LEU A 32 -3.97 16.24 -33.88
N GLU A 33 -3.06 16.10 -32.95
CA GLU A 33 -3.28 16.44 -31.54
C GLU A 33 -2.38 17.58 -31.10
N ARG A 34 -2.84 18.27 -30.06
CA ARG A 34 -2.05 19.26 -29.34
C ARG A 34 -2.16 18.99 -27.84
N TYR A 35 -1.05 19.09 -27.18
CA TYR A 35 -0.96 19.06 -25.73
C TYR A 35 -0.37 20.37 -25.24
N ASP A 36 -1.04 21.05 -24.34
CA ASP A 36 -0.66 22.38 -23.84
C ASP A 36 -0.35 23.39 -24.95
N GLY A 37 -1.15 23.37 -26.04
CA GLY A 37 -1.01 24.25 -27.19
C GLY A 37 0.09 23.87 -28.21
N VAL A 38 0.93 22.90 -27.90
CA VAL A 38 2.03 22.42 -28.77
C VAL A 38 1.58 21.19 -29.55
N PRO A 39 1.93 21.05 -30.87
CA PRO A 39 1.67 19.82 -31.60
C PRO A 39 2.29 18.63 -30.88
N SER A 40 1.49 17.59 -30.70
CA SER A 40 1.90 16.41 -29.92
C SER A 40 1.48 15.11 -30.60
N ILE A 41 2.10 14.03 -30.17
CA ILE A 41 1.71 12.65 -30.49
C ILE A 41 1.57 11.88 -29.19
N GLU A 42 0.44 11.22 -29.00
CA GLU A 42 0.23 10.32 -27.86
C GLU A 42 0.85 8.95 -28.15
N ILE A 43 1.69 8.48 -27.25
CA ILE A 43 2.28 7.14 -27.30
C ILE A 43 1.69 6.33 -26.16
N LEU A 44 0.89 5.32 -26.51
CA LEU A 44 0.33 4.37 -25.56
C LEU A 44 1.17 3.09 -25.56
N GLY A 45 1.49 2.61 -24.38
CA GLY A 45 2.27 1.39 -24.21
C GLY A 45 1.94 0.71 -22.90
N SER A 46 2.34 -0.55 -22.80
CA SER A 46 2.33 -1.32 -21.56
C SER A 46 3.70 -2.00 -21.40
N PRO A 47 4.13 -2.25 -20.14
CA PRO A 47 5.37 -2.97 -19.90
C PRO A 47 5.33 -4.38 -20.52
N ALA A 48 6.49 -4.94 -20.81
CA ALA A 48 6.61 -6.34 -21.20
C ALA A 48 6.17 -7.26 -20.05
N PRO A 49 5.70 -8.48 -20.35
CA PRO A 49 5.34 -9.42 -19.29
C PRO A 49 6.49 -9.65 -18.29
N GLY A 50 6.24 -9.38 -17.03
CA GLY A 50 7.21 -9.50 -15.94
C GLY A 50 8.05 -8.24 -15.67
N GLU A 51 7.79 -7.13 -16.36
CA GLU A 51 8.44 -5.84 -16.11
C GLU A 51 7.46 -4.89 -15.41
N ALA A 52 7.98 -4.10 -14.48
CA ALA A 52 7.18 -3.11 -13.76
C ALA A 52 6.88 -1.87 -14.62
N THR A 53 5.72 -1.23 -14.39
CA THR A 53 5.34 0.03 -15.07
C THR A 53 6.38 1.12 -14.89
N GLY A 54 6.97 1.24 -13.68
CA GLY A 54 8.02 2.20 -13.38
C GLY A 54 9.27 2.01 -14.25
N THR A 55 9.73 0.75 -14.42
CA THR A 55 10.88 0.41 -15.27
C THR A 55 10.62 0.77 -16.74
N ALA A 56 9.40 0.52 -17.22
CA ALA A 56 9.02 0.89 -18.59
C ALA A 56 8.99 2.42 -18.77
N MET A 57 8.51 3.16 -17.76
CA MET A 57 8.53 4.64 -17.79
C MET A 57 9.95 5.19 -17.79
N GLU A 58 10.85 4.65 -16.97
CA GLU A 58 12.26 5.05 -16.94
C GLU A 58 12.95 4.79 -18.29
N ALA A 59 12.71 3.63 -18.90
CA ALA A 59 13.23 3.31 -20.23
C ALA A 59 12.72 4.29 -21.31
N MET A 60 11.45 4.67 -21.25
CA MET A 60 10.88 5.67 -22.16
C MET A 60 11.46 7.06 -21.93
N GLU A 61 11.73 7.45 -20.70
CA GLU A 61 12.42 8.70 -20.39
C GLU A 61 13.83 8.73 -20.94
N GLU A 62 14.57 7.63 -20.81
CA GLU A 62 15.93 7.52 -21.39
C GLU A 62 15.92 7.66 -22.92
N ILE A 63 14.89 7.09 -23.58
CA ILE A 63 14.71 7.26 -25.02
C ILE A 63 14.34 8.71 -25.36
N ALA A 64 13.43 9.32 -24.60
CA ALA A 64 12.96 10.68 -24.81
C ALA A 64 14.10 11.72 -24.63
N GLN A 65 15.04 11.48 -23.73
CA GLN A 65 16.23 12.33 -23.57
C GLN A 65 17.17 12.32 -24.78
N LYS A 66 17.08 11.30 -25.63
CA LYS A 66 17.88 11.18 -26.86
C LYS A 66 17.23 11.84 -28.07
N LEU A 67 16.03 12.43 -27.93
CA LEU A 67 15.33 13.14 -28.99
C LEU A 67 16.10 14.43 -29.40
N PRO A 68 15.99 14.85 -30.67
CA PRO A 68 16.57 16.10 -31.13
C PRO A 68 16.07 17.31 -30.36
N ALA A 69 16.86 18.40 -30.34
CA ALA A 69 16.46 19.65 -29.72
C ALA A 69 15.15 20.17 -30.32
N GLY A 70 14.21 20.58 -29.47
CA GLY A 70 12.88 21.04 -29.84
C GLY A 70 11.77 20.03 -29.59
N PHE A 71 12.10 18.79 -29.23
CA PHE A 71 11.14 17.80 -28.74
C PHE A 71 11.19 17.71 -27.24
N GLY A 72 10.01 17.64 -26.61
CA GLY A 72 9.84 17.36 -25.19
C GLY A 72 8.89 16.19 -24.99
N TYR A 73 8.78 15.71 -23.78
CA TYR A 73 7.79 14.70 -23.40
C TYR A 73 7.11 15.07 -22.08
N GLU A 74 5.88 14.66 -21.94
CA GLU A 74 5.13 14.75 -20.70
C GLU A 74 4.31 13.49 -20.47
N TRP A 75 4.21 13.09 -19.21
CA TRP A 75 3.38 11.99 -18.81
C TRP A 75 1.94 12.46 -18.59
N THR A 76 0.98 11.68 -19.07
CA THR A 76 -0.45 11.98 -18.95
C THR A 76 -1.21 10.77 -18.38
N GLY A 77 -2.47 10.99 -17.99
CA GLY A 77 -3.35 9.92 -17.53
C GLY A 77 -2.79 9.16 -16.32
N LEU A 78 -2.87 7.84 -16.36
CA LEU A 78 -2.46 6.97 -15.26
C LEU A 78 -0.95 7.07 -14.96
N SER A 79 -0.10 7.19 -15.96
CA SER A 79 1.35 7.31 -15.77
C SER A 79 1.73 8.58 -15.03
N TYR A 80 1.04 9.68 -15.29
CA TYR A 80 1.22 10.93 -14.53
C TYR A 80 0.83 10.73 -13.05
N GLU A 81 -0.33 10.12 -12.78
CA GLU A 81 -0.80 9.87 -11.42
C GLU A 81 0.11 8.88 -10.68
N GLU A 82 0.59 7.84 -11.35
CA GLU A 82 1.53 6.87 -10.78
C GLU A 82 2.84 7.55 -10.36
N ARG A 83 3.40 8.39 -11.23
CA ARG A 83 4.63 9.13 -10.94
C ARG A 83 4.46 10.12 -9.81
N LYS A 84 3.34 10.84 -9.80
CA LYS A 84 2.99 11.79 -8.73
C LYS A 84 2.80 11.08 -7.39
N SER A 85 2.08 9.97 -7.39
CA SER A 85 1.87 9.14 -6.18
C SER A 85 3.19 8.57 -5.68
N GLY A 86 4.03 8.02 -6.55
CA GLY A 86 5.31 7.42 -6.19
C GLY A 86 6.23 8.38 -5.44
N SER A 87 6.29 9.65 -5.85
CA SER A 87 7.12 10.67 -5.21
C SER A 87 6.65 11.07 -3.80
N GLN A 88 5.36 10.94 -3.50
CA GLN A 88 4.75 11.36 -2.24
C GLN A 88 4.55 10.20 -1.25
N THR A 89 4.52 8.97 -1.73
CA THR A 89 4.19 7.77 -0.94
C THR A 89 5.09 7.61 0.28
N GLY A 90 6.40 7.80 0.14
CA GLY A 90 7.34 7.68 1.25
C GLY A 90 7.08 8.68 2.38
N VAL A 91 6.78 9.93 2.03
CA VAL A 91 6.45 10.99 3.01
C VAL A 91 5.13 10.70 3.70
N LEU A 92 4.12 10.24 2.96
CA LEU A 92 2.81 9.89 3.51
C LEU A 92 2.90 8.69 4.46
N TYR A 93 3.67 7.65 4.12
CA TYR A 93 3.90 6.51 5.02
C TYR A 93 4.63 6.94 6.30
N ALA A 94 5.71 7.70 6.18
CA ALA A 94 6.44 8.20 7.34
C ALA A 94 5.56 9.08 8.22
N GLY A 95 4.81 10.00 7.62
CA GLY A 95 3.87 10.86 8.33
C GLY A 95 2.78 10.08 9.07
N SER A 96 2.17 9.09 8.40
CA SER A 96 1.14 8.25 9.03
C SER A 96 1.69 7.41 10.18
N LEU A 97 2.89 6.84 10.04
CA LEU A 97 3.55 6.10 11.12
C LEU A 97 3.87 6.99 12.32
N ILE A 98 4.31 8.24 12.07
CA ILE A 98 4.56 9.21 13.15
C ILE A 98 3.25 9.55 13.87
N VAL A 99 2.17 9.81 13.16
CA VAL A 99 0.86 10.12 13.76
C VAL A 99 0.37 8.92 14.58
N VAL A 100 0.44 7.71 14.07
CA VAL A 100 0.08 6.49 14.80
C VAL A 100 0.94 6.33 16.04
N PHE A 101 2.26 6.54 15.93
CA PHE A 101 3.17 6.48 17.05
C PHE A 101 2.79 7.49 18.15
N LEU A 102 2.52 8.75 17.79
CA LEU A 102 2.14 9.79 18.75
C LEU A 102 0.78 9.51 19.39
N CYS A 103 -0.20 9.04 18.62
CA CYS A 103 -1.51 8.63 19.16
C CYS A 103 -1.36 7.48 20.19
N LEU A 104 -0.55 6.48 19.87
CA LEU A 104 -0.28 5.38 20.80
C LEU A 104 0.51 5.86 22.03
N ALA A 105 1.47 6.77 21.85
CA ALA A 105 2.24 7.35 22.96
C ALA A 105 1.34 8.13 23.91
N ALA A 106 0.40 8.90 23.37
CA ALA A 106 -0.59 9.63 24.16
C ALA A 106 -1.58 8.68 24.87
N LEU A 107 -2.03 7.63 24.19
CA LEU A 107 -2.98 6.66 24.75
C LEU A 107 -2.38 5.84 25.90
N TYR A 108 -1.12 5.43 25.74
CA TYR A 108 -0.44 4.56 26.74
C TYR A 108 0.44 5.32 27.72
N GLU A 109 0.52 6.65 27.59
CA GLU A 109 1.38 7.51 28.43
C GLU A 109 2.83 6.98 28.51
N SER A 110 3.32 6.43 27.40
CA SER A 110 4.61 5.75 27.34
C SER A 110 5.20 5.81 25.94
N TRP A 111 6.50 6.02 25.83
CA TRP A 111 7.23 5.99 24.57
C TRP A 111 7.69 4.57 24.17
N SER A 112 7.85 3.67 25.15
CA SER A 112 8.35 2.32 24.92
C SER A 112 7.31 1.40 24.29
N ILE A 113 6.04 1.54 24.66
CA ILE A 113 4.96 0.70 24.14
C ILE A 113 4.73 0.89 22.65
N PRO A 114 4.56 2.13 22.14
CA PRO A 114 4.45 2.36 20.70
C PRO A 114 5.66 1.87 19.91
N ALA A 115 6.87 2.03 20.45
CA ALA A 115 8.07 1.52 19.81
C ALA A 115 8.05 -0.01 19.64
N ALA A 116 7.60 -0.76 20.66
CA ALA A 116 7.45 -2.20 20.57
C ALA A 116 6.38 -2.64 19.53
N VAL A 117 5.29 -1.87 19.43
CA VAL A 117 4.23 -2.13 18.44
C VAL A 117 4.71 -1.88 17.02
N LEU A 118 5.41 -0.75 16.76
CA LEU A 118 5.86 -0.40 15.42
C LEU A 118 6.94 -1.34 14.87
N LEU A 119 7.69 -2.04 15.73
CA LEU A 119 8.64 -3.08 15.29
C LEU A 119 7.97 -4.25 14.56
N VAL A 120 6.65 -4.39 14.65
CA VAL A 120 5.90 -5.42 13.93
C VAL A 120 5.61 -5.04 12.48
N VAL A 121 5.56 -3.74 12.17
CA VAL A 121 5.24 -3.24 10.82
C VAL A 121 6.15 -3.87 9.74
N PRO A 122 7.48 -3.91 9.89
CA PRO A 122 8.35 -4.54 8.91
C PRO A 122 8.04 -6.00 8.62
N LEU A 123 7.49 -6.74 9.60
CA LEU A 123 7.17 -8.17 9.44
C LEU A 123 6.00 -8.37 8.46
N GLY A 124 5.01 -7.49 8.50
CA GLY A 124 3.90 -7.48 7.54
C GLY A 124 4.36 -7.06 6.15
N VAL A 125 5.24 -6.04 6.08
CA VAL A 125 5.81 -5.54 4.83
C VAL A 125 6.57 -6.66 4.10
N VAL A 126 7.45 -7.37 4.81
CA VAL A 126 8.22 -8.50 4.23
C VAL A 126 7.30 -9.57 3.66
N GLY A 127 6.23 -9.94 4.37
CA GLY A 127 5.27 -10.93 3.88
C GLY A 127 4.48 -10.46 2.66
N ALA A 128 4.07 -9.20 2.62
CA ALA A 128 3.38 -8.62 1.48
C ALA A 128 4.27 -8.60 0.23
N VAL A 129 5.50 -8.11 0.36
CA VAL A 129 6.50 -8.06 -0.72
C VAL A 129 6.83 -9.46 -1.22
N LEU A 130 7.06 -10.42 -0.30
CA LEU A 130 7.38 -11.79 -0.68
C LEU A 130 6.24 -12.45 -1.46
N ALA A 131 4.99 -12.29 -1.01
CA ALA A 131 3.83 -12.87 -1.69
C ALA A 131 3.63 -12.28 -3.09
N THR A 132 3.81 -10.96 -3.23
CA THR A 132 3.71 -10.24 -4.51
C THR A 132 4.82 -10.70 -5.46
N TYR A 133 6.05 -10.81 -4.97
CA TYR A 133 7.18 -11.31 -5.74
C TYR A 133 6.99 -12.76 -6.22
N LEU A 134 6.52 -13.66 -5.34
CA LEU A 134 6.27 -15.06 -5.69
C LEU A 134 5.17 -15.24 -6.74
N ARG A 135 4.25 -14.29 -6.83
CA ARG A 135 3.19 -14.29 -7.85
C ARG A 135 3.58 -13.53 -9.13
N GLY A 136 4.75 -12.92 -9.19
CA GLY A 136 5.18 -12.11 -10.33
C GLY A 136 4.30 -10.89 -10.55
N LEU A 137 3.81 -10.27 -9.48
CA LEU A 137 3.02 -9.03 -9.52
C LEU A 137 3.93 -7.82 -9.25
N ASP A 138 3.62 -6.70 -9.90
CA ASP A 138 4.40 -5.48 -9.79
C ASP A 138 4.07 -4.69 -8.51
N ASN A 139 4.98 -3.80 -8.14
CA ASN A 139 4.76 -2.83 -7.07
C ASN A 139 4.01 -1.61 -7.63
N ASP A 140 2.73 -1.77 -7.85
CA ASP A 140 1.82 -0.74 -8.31
C ASP A 140 1.13 0.01 -7.13
N VAL A 141 0.31 1.00 -7.48
CA VAL A 141 -0.48 1.76 -6.50
C VAL A 141 -1.45 0.84 -5.72
N TYR A 142 -1.99 -0.19 -6.36
CA TYR A 142 -2.89 -1.14 -5.72
C TYR A 142 -2.19 -1.99 -4.67
N PHE A 143 -0.98 -2.47 -4.97
CA PHE A 143 -0.14 -3.14 -3.99
C PHE A 143 0.16 -2.23 -2.79
N GLN A 144 0.45 -0.94 -3.01
CA GLN A 144 0.72 0.03 -1.95
C GLN A 144 -0.48 0.21 -1.02
N VAL A 145 -1.71 0.22 -1.54
CA VAL A 145 -2.95 0.23 -0.73
C VAL A 145 -3.07 -1.05 0.10
N GLY A 146 -2.78 -2.22 -0.50
CA GLY A 146 -2.73 -3.50 0.21
C GLY A 146 -1.69 -3.51 1.33
N LEU A 147 -0.52 -2.94 1.08
CA LEU A 147 0.55 -2.79 2.06
C LEU A 147 0.13 -1.92 3.25
N LEU A 148 -0.48 -0.76 2.99
CA LEU A 148 -0.99 0.12 4.04
C LEU A 148 -2.03 -0.57 4.92
N THR A 149 -2.94 -1.33 4.30
CA THR A 149 -3.94 -2.13 5.01
C THR A 149 -3.28 -3.18 5.91
N THR A 150 -2.27 -3.87 5.42
CA THR A 150 -1.48 -4.85 6.18
C THR A 150 -0.77 -4.23 7.37
N ILE A 151 -0.18 -3.05 7.21
CA ILE A 151 0.47 -2.30 8.30
C ILE A 151 -0.52 -2.02 9.42
N GLY A 152 -1.70 -1.50 9.09
CA GLY A 152 -2.74 -1.20 10.09
C GLY A 152 -3.22 -2.43 10.86
N LEU A 153 -3.45 -3.53 10.15
CA LEU A 153 -3.91 -4.78 10.76
C LEU A 153 -2.83 -5.46 11.62
N SER A 154 -1.57 -5.41 11.18
CA SER A 154 -0.42 -5.92 11.94
C SER A 154 -0.23 -5.15 13.25
N ALA A 155 -0.32 -3.83 13.19
CA ALA A 155 -0.24 -2.98 14.37
C ALA A 155 -1.35 -3.31 15.38
N LYS A 156 -2.61 -3.52 14.91
CA LYS A 156 -3.74 -3.92 15.77
C LYS A 156 -3.44 -5.21 16.53
N ASN A 157 -2.90 -6.24 15.86
CA ASN A 157 -2.57 -7.51 16.49
C ASN A 157 -1.46 -7.35 17.54
N ALA A 158 -0.45 -6.53 17.25
CA ALA A 158 0.64 -6.23 18.18
C ALA A 158 0.15 -5.48 19.43
N ILE A 159 -0.71 -4.47 19.23
CA ILE A 159 -1.32 -3.70 20.33
C ILE A 159 -2.00 -4.63 21.34
N LEU A 160 -2.80 -5.58 20.85
CA LEU A 160 -3.52 -6.52 21.71
C LEU A 160 -2.58 -7.38 22.60
N ILE A 161 -1.45 -7.83 22.06
CA ILE A 161 -0.47 -8.60 22.82
C ILE A 161 0.24 -7.71 23.85
N VAL A 162 0.70 -6.53 23.40
CA VAL A 162 1.48 -5.60 24.24
C VAL A 162 0.65 -5.06 25.41
N GLU A 163 -0.63 -4.75 25.17
CA GLU A 163 -1.56 -4.29 26.23
C GLU A 163 -1.73 -5.32 27.33
N PHE A 164 -1.95 -6.59 26.96
CA PHE A 164 -2.06 -7.67 27.94
C PHE A 164 -0.74 -7.96 28.64
N ALA A 165 0.38 -7.89 27.91
CA ALA A 165 1.70 -8.04 28.51
C ALA A 165 1.98 -6.93 29.53
N LYS A 166 1.59 -5.68 29.23
CA LYS A 166 1.67 -4.55 30.17
C LYS A 166 0.83 -4.83 31.43
N ALA A 167 -0.43 -5.23 31.27
CA ALA A 167 -1.32 -5.52 32.40
C ALA A 167 -0.77 -6.62 33.31
N HIS A 168 -0.25 -7.71 32.75
CA HIS A 168 0.39 -8.77 33.53
C HIS A 168 1.69 -8.32 34.22
N PHE A 169 2.47 -7.47 33.56
CA PHE A 169 3.68 -6.90 34.13
C PHE A 169 3.37 -5.96 35.33
N GLU A 170 2.35 -5.12 35.19
CA GLU A 170 1.85 -4.24 36.26
C GLU A 170 1.24 -5.05 37.42
N ALA A 171 0.63 -6.21 37.12
CA ALA A 171 0.13 -7.14 38.14
C ALA A 171 1.22 -7.91 38.91
N GLY A 172 2.49 -7.61 38.65
CA GLY A 172 3.60 -8.16 39.44
C GLY A 172 4.35 -9.32 38.79
N LYS A 173 3.97 -9.82 37.60
CA LYS A 173 4.67 -10.91 36.94
C LYS A 173 6.02 -10.46 36.33
N GLY A 174 6.92 -11.42 36.14
CA GLY A 174 8.18 -11.16 35.44
C GLY A 174 7.96 -10.68 34.01
N LEU A 175 8.82 -9.81 33.45
CA LEU A 175 8.65 -9.22 32.15
C LEU A 175 8.50 -10.26 31.03
N ALA A 176 9.34 -11.31 31.02
CA ALA A 176 9.26 -12.38 30.05
C ALA A 176 8.03 -13.29 30.26
N GLU A 177 7.68 -13.53 31.52
CA GLU A 177 6.50 -14.32 31.88
C GLU A 177 5.21 -13.58 31.47
N ALA A 178 5.09 -12.29 31.76
CA ALA A 178 3.98 -11.45 31.36
C ALA A 178 3.76 -11.46 29.84
N ALA A 179 4.85 -11.32 29.06
CA ALA A 179 4.81 -11.37 27.62
C ALA A 179 4.36 -12.75 27.08
N ALA A 180 4.85 -13.83 27.67
CA ALA A 180 4.48 -15.20 27.25
C ALA A 180 3.01 -15.53 27.57
N ILE A 181 2.52 -15.11 28.72
CA ILE A 181 1.11 -15.29 29.11
C ILE A 181 0.21 -14.50 28.18
N ALA A 182 0.50 -13.22 27.92
CA ALA A 182 -0.26 -12.38 27.01
C ALA A 182 -0.36 -12.98 25.61
N ALA A 183 0.75 -13.48 25.07
CA ALA A 183 0.77 -14.15 23.77
C ALA A 183 -0.14 -15.38 23.73
N ARG A 184 -0.16 -16.21 24.79
CA ARG A 184 -1.02 -17.39 24.88
C ARG A 184 -2.51 -17.01 25.00
N GLU A 185 -2.85 -16.04 25.81
CA GLU A 185 -4.23 -15.59 25.99
C GLU A 185 -4.81 -14.95 24.74
N ARG A 186 -3.96 -14.23 23.97
CA ARG A 186 -4.36 -13.54 22.74
C ARG A 186 -4.18 -14.35 21.47
N LEU A 187 -3.58 -15.53 21.52
CA LEU A 187 -3.38 -16.40 20.37
C LEU A 187 -4.69 -16.68 19.61
N ARG A 188 -5.70 -17.15 20.34
CA ARG A 188 -7.00 -17.53 19.75
C ARG A 188 -7.73 -16.34 19.10
N PRO A 189 -7.95 -15.20 19.80
CA PRO A 189 -8.57 -14.02 19.19
C PRO A 189 -7.84 -13.50 17.96
N ILE A 190 -6.50 -13.46 17.99
CA ILE A 190 -5.70 -12.98 16.87
C ILE A 190 -5.84 -13.93 15.66
N LEU A 191 -5.73 -15.24 15.87
CA LEU A 191 -5.91 -16.21 14.79
C LEU A 191 -7.32 -16.14 14.20
N MET A 192 -8.37 -16.03 15.02
CA MET A 192 -9.75 -15.93 14.53
C MET A 192 -9.94 -14.69 13.66
N THR A 193 -9.47 -13.52 14.11
CA THR A 193 -9.64 -12.27 13.35
C THR A 193 -8.78 -12.26 12.09
N SER A 194 -7.54 -12.74 12.13
CA SER A 194 -6.66 -12.81 10.98
C SER A 194 -7.17 -13.79 9.93
N LEU A 195 -7.62 -14.99 10.32
CA LEU A 195 -8.20 -15.97 9.40
C LEU A 195 -9.50 -15.46 8.77
N ALA A 196 -10.40 -14.87 9.57
CA ALA A 196 -11.64 -14.30 9.04
C ALA A 196 -11.37 -13.22 8.01
N PHE A 197 -10.39 -12.33 8.29
CA PHE A 197 -10.00 -11.28 7.35
C PHE A 197 -9.33 -11.84 6.09
N MET A 198 -8.38 -12.79 6.23
CA MET A 198 -7.73 -13.42 5.09
C MET A 198 -8.73 -14.14 4.18
N LEU A 199 -9.69 -14.87 4.74
CA LEU A 199 -10.76 -15.54 3.98
C LEU A 199 -11.67 -14.52 3.28
N GLY A 200 -11.94 -13.37 3.91
CA GLY A 200 -12.71 -12.29 3.31
C GLY A 200 -12.01 -11.62 2.13
N VAL A 201 -10.68 -11.54 2.16
CA VAL A 201 -9.86 -10.93 1.09
C VAL A 201 -9.42 -11.94 0.01
N ALA A 202 -9.47 -13.25 0.31
CA ALA A 202 -9.06 -14.30 -0.63
C ALA A 202 -9.74 -14.20 -2.01
N PRO A 203 -11.05 -13.89 -2.14
CA PRO A 203 -11.66 -13.71 -3.45
C PRO A 203 -11.03 -12.60 -4.30
N LEU A 204 -10.51 -11.52 -3.69
CA LEU A 204 -9.81 -10.47 -4.41
C LEU A 204 -8.50 -11.00 -5.04
N ALA A 205 -7.78 -11.83 -4.30
CA ALA A 205 -6.50 -12.36 -4.78
C ALA A 205 -6.63 -13.34 -5.97
N ILE A 206 -7.80 -13.95 -6.15
CA ILE A 206 -8.08 -14.91 -7.22
C ILE A 206 -9.09 -14.39 -8.25
N SER A 207 -9.40 -13.09 -8.21
CA SER A 207 -10.36 -12.49 -9.13
C SER A 207 -9.90 -12.58 -10.58
N THR A 208 -10.84 -12.73 -11.51
CA THR A 208 -10.62 -12.80 -12.96
C THR A 208 -11.56 -11.83 -13.69
N GLY A 209 -11.17 -11.39 -14.88
CA GLY A 209 -11.97 -10.47 -15.70
C GLY A 209 -11.43 -9.05 -15.72
N ALA A 210 -12.24 -8.12 -16.22
CA ALA A 210 -11.86 -6.71 -16.35
C ALA A 210 -11.60 -6.10 -14.95
N GLY A 211 -10.45 -5.44 -14.80
CA GLY A 211 -10.05 -4.83 -13.52
C GLY A 211 -9.50 -5.80 -12.46
N SER A 212 -9.36 -7.08 -12.77
CA SER A 212 -8.82 -8.08 -11.81
C SER A 212 -7.38 -7.83 -11.40
N GLY A 213 -6.58 -7.15 -12.23
CA GLY A 213 -5.16 -6.86 -11.92
C GLY A 213 -5.00 -6.12 -10.60
N GLY A 214 -5.71 -5.01 -10.42
CA GLY A 214 -5.67 -4.24 -9.17
C GLY A 214 -6.21 -5.02 -7.97
N GLN A 215 -7.29 -5.80 -8.15
CA GLN A 215 -7.82 -6.66 -7.09
C GLN A 215 -6.82 -7.74 -6.67
N ASN A 216 -6.15 -8.37 -7.64
CA ASN A 216 -5.12 -9.37 -7.39
C ASN A 216 -3.91 -8.77 -6.66
N ALA A 217 -3.48 -7.56 -7.03
CA ALA A 217 -2.38 -6.86 -6.36
C ALA A 217 -2.72 -6.56 -4.89
N ILE A 218 -3.87 -5.94 -4.61
CA ILE A 218 -4.36 -5.67 -3.24
C ILE A 218 -4.50 -6.99 -2.48
N GLY A 219 -5.25 -7.95 -3.03
CA GLY A 219 -5.56 -9.21 -2.37
C GLY A 219 -4.32 -10.01 -2.01
N THR A 220 -3.35 -10.09 -2.92
CA THR A 220 -2.09 -10.81 -2.70
C THR A 220 -1.22 -10.14 -1.65
N GLY A 221 -1.05 -8.83 -1.74
CA GLY A 221 -0.27 -8.05 -0.77
C GLY A 221 -0.84 -8.18 0.64
N VAL A 222 -2.17 -8.08 0.77
CA VAL A 222 -2.86 -8.22 2.06
C VAL A 222 -2.77 -9.64 2.60
N LEU A 223 -3.03 -10.67 1.79
CA LEU A 223 -2.93 -12.07 2.24
C LEU A 223 -1.52 -12.44 2.70
N GLY A 224 -0.52 -12.13 1.88
CA GLY A 224 0.88 -12.42 2.23
C GLY A 224 1.34 -11.65 3.46
N GLY A 225 1.01 -10.37 3.52
CA GLY A 225 1.35 -9.53 4.65
C GLY A 225 0.65 -9.95 5.95
N MET A 226 -0.64 -10.28 5.88
CA MET A 226 -1.39 -10.78 7.05
C MET A 226 -0.92 -12.14 7.54
N LEU A 227 -0.61 -13.06 6.64
CA LEU A 227 -0.07 -14.37 7.00
C LEU A 227 1.26 -14.22 7.74
N SER A 228 2.19 -13.50 7.14
CA SER A 228 3.51 -13.22 7.72
C SER A 228 3.38 -12.46 9.06
N ALA A 229 2.64 -11.35 9.06
CA ALA A 229 2.43 -10.55 10.26
C ALA A 229 1.80 -11.37 11.40
N THR A 230 0.80 -12.22 11.11
CA THR A 230 0.14 -13.00 12.15
C THR A 230 1.08 -14.04 12.76
N VAL A 231 1.78 -14.80 11.92
CA VAL A 231 2.72 -15.84 12.38
C VAL A 231 3.89 -15.23 13.12
N LEU A 232 4.53 -14.21 12.53
CA LEU A 232 5.70 -13.58 13.10
C LEU A 232 5.36 -12.70 14.30
N ALA A 233 4.21 -12.02 14.31
CA ALA A 233 3.80 -11.20 15.45
C ALA A 233 3.61 -12.05 16.71
N ILE A 234 2.97 -13.21 16.61
CA ILE A 234 2.77 -14.09 17.77
C ILE A 234 4.11 -14.49 18.41
N LEU A 235 5.14 -14.70 17.58
CA LEU A 235 6.48 -15.11 18.03
C LEU A 235 7.34 -13.91 18.49
N LEU A 236 7.32 -12.82 17.73
CA LEU A 236 8.28 -11.72 17.89
C LEU A 236 7.76 -10.57 18.76
N VAL A 237 6.44 -10.32 18.80
CA VAL A 237 5.90 -9.24 19.67
C VAL A 237 6.25 -9.42 21.14
N PRO A 238 6.14 -10.62 21.73
CA PRO A 238 6.58 -10.83 23.11
C PRO A 238 8.06 -10.52 23.29
N VAL A 239 8.89 -10.86 22.30
CA VAL A 239 10.34 -10.57 22.33
C VAL A 239 10.58 -9.06 22.22
N PHE A 240 9.92 -8.39 21.27
CA PHE A 240 10.05 -6.94 21.11
C PHE A 240 9.62 -6.20 22.37
N PHE A 241 8.53 -6.60 22.98
CA PHE A 241 8.08 -6.04 24.26
C PHE A 241 9.17 -6.15 25.33
N VAL A 242 9.74 -7.33 25.51
CA VAL A 242 10.80 -7.57 26.51
C VAL A 242 12.06 -6.75 26.19
N VAL A 243 12.50 -6.74 24.92
CA VAL A 243 13.72 -6.03 24.50
C VAL A 243 13.55 -4.52 24.67
N VAL A 244 12.45 -3.98 24.19
CA VAL A 244 12.19 -2.53 24.25
C VAL A 244 12.08 -2.06 25.70
N LEU A 245 11.31 -2.75 26.55
CA LEU A 245 11.18 -2.34 27.95
C LEU A 245 12.49 -2.45 28.73
N ARG A 246 13.34 -3.42 28.40
CA ARG A 246 14.70 -3.51 28.97
C ARG A 246 15.59 -2.36 28.50
N LEU A 247 15.51 -2.00 27.22
CA LEU A 247 16.31 -0.91 26.63
C LEU A 247 15.93 0.44 27.25
N PHE A 248 14.64 0.69 27.43
CA PHE A 248 14.13 1.91 28.05
C PHE A 248 14.20 1.88 29.58
N ARG A 249 14.71 0.80 30.20
CA ARG A 249 14.84 0.62 31.65
C ARG A 249 13.55 0.95 32.40
N VAL A 250 12.41 0.56 31.88
CA VAL A 250 11.11 0.82 32.49
C VAL A 250 11.04 0.07 33.80
N LYS A 251 10.99 0.84 34.92
CA LYS A 251 10.77 0.31 36.28
C LYS A 251 9.27 0.10 36.50
N ARG A 252 8.91 -0.90 37.32
CA ARG A 252 7.54 -1.05 37.81
C ARG A 252 7.18 0.20 38.62
N LEU A 253 6.00 0.75 38.37
CA LEU A 253 5.38 1.66 39.34
C LEU A 253 4.95 0.80 40.52
N ASP A 254 5.57 1.02 41.67
CA ASP A 254 5.24 0.26 42.88
C ASP A 254 3.80 0.56 43.27
N HIS A 255 3.00 -0.47 43.46
CA HIS A 255 1.58 -0.35 43.81
C HIS A 255 1.36 0.39 45.15
N GLN A 256 2.41 0.54 45.97
CA GLN A 256 2.34 1.27 47.23
C GLN A 256 2.17 2.79 47.06
N GLU A 257 2.67 3.38 45.96
CA GLU A 257 2.49 4.83 45.74
C GLU A 257 1.06 5.19 45.32
N ARG A 258 0.33 4.30 44.63
CA ARG A 258 -1.09 4.54 44.29
C ARG A 258 -2.00 4.53 45.54
N HIS A 259 -1.71 3.73 46.55
CA HIS A 259 -2.48 3.73 47.79
C HIS A 259 -2.20 4.94 48.68
N SER A 260 -0.98 5.48 48.67
CA SER A 260 -0.64 6.66 49.44
C SER A 260 -1.27 7.94 48.90
N VAL A 261 -1.44 8.04 47.56
CA VAL A 261 -2.12 9.17 46.92
C VAL A 261 -3.65 9.12 47.07
N ALA A 262 -4.23 7.90 47.11
CA ALA A 262 -5.68 7.71 47.32
C ALA A 262 -6.15 7.93 48.74
N VAL A 263 -5.25 7.89 49.75
CA VAL A 263 -5.59 8.06 51.16
C VAL A 263 -5.50 9.53 51.63
N TYR A 264 -4.92 10.43 50.80
CA TYR A 264 -4.93 11.86 51.09
C TYR A 264 -6.23 12.49 50.60
N GLN A 265 -7.37 12.13 51.20
CA GLN A 265 -8.54 13.00 51.25
C GLN A 265 -8.34 14.02 52.36
N PRO A 266 -8.30 15.33 52.07
CA PRO A 266 -8.35 16.31 53.13
C PRO A 266 -9.69 16.17 53.87
N ALA A 267 -9.63 15.91 55.17
CA ALA A 267 -10.80 15.97 56.03
C ALA A 267 -11.49 17.33 55.80
N ALA A 268 -12.75 17.28 55.38
CA ALA A 268 -13.61 18.44 55.34
C ALA A 268 -13.65 19.01 56.78
N GLY A 269 -13.06 20.22 56.92
CA GLY A 269 -13.17 20.97 58.13
C GLY A 269 -14.60 21.41 58.38
N GLU A 270 -14.99 21.33 59.61
CA GLU A 270 -16.18 21.96 60.19
C GLU A 270 -16.31 23.44 59.88
#